data_56b278d14c41a354ce2bfb1e8a45328b
#
_entry.id   56b278d14c41a354ce2bfb1e8a45328b
#
_cell.length_a   1.000
_cell.length_b   1.000
_cell.length_c   1.000
_cell.angle_alpha   90.00
_cell.angle_beta   90.00
_cell.angle_gamma   90.00
#
_symmetry.space_group_name_H-M   'P 1'
#
loop_
_entity.id
_entity.type
_entity.pdbx_description
1 polymer ?
#
loop_
_entity_poly.entity_id
_entity_poly.type
_entity_poly.pdbx_seq_one_letter_code
_entity_poly.pdbx_strand_id
1 'polypeptide(L)'
;MSDLLNANRRNFLQLASTGAAALTAAGFGLLQSARAQSAGAPSPATQSNSAAVLAPVRQIKAGVLNIGYYETGPADGPVVFLLHGWPYDIHSYVDVAPMLVAKGYRVIVPHARGYGTTQFLSGDTLRNGEPAALAVDMINLMDALRIEKALIAGYDWGGRTAGILAALWPERVKALVAVSGYLIGSRAANEKPLPPKAELAWWYQFYFATERGRLGYTQNTHEFAKLIWQLASPKWQFDDATFARSAKSLDNPDHVAVSIHNYRWRLGLAEGEAKYDAIEQRLEQLPAISVPTITMEGDANGAPHPSPDSYAKKFTGKYQHRLITGGIGHNLPQEAPQAFAQAVIDVDKF
;
A
#
# COMPACT_ATOMS: atom_id res chain seq x y z
N MET A 1 -9.35 -11.53 48.36
CA MET A 1 -9.21 -11.61 46.89
C MET A 1 -8.70 -10.33 46.24
N SER A 2 -8.70 -9.19 46.96
CA SER A 2 -8.16 -7.89 46.48
C SER A 2 -6.65 -7.72 46.65
N ASP A 3 -6.02 -8.40 47.61
CA ASP A 3 -4.60 -8.20 47.92
C ASP A 3 -3.62 -8.97 47.00
N LEU A 4 -4.10 -10.02 46.36
CA LEU A 4 -3.28 -10.79 45.36
C LEU A 4 -3.15 -10.09 44.01
N LEU A 5 -4.09 -9.21 43.66
CA LEU A 5 -4.03 -8.43 42.41
C LEU A 5 -3.11 -7.20 42.53
N ASN A 6 -2.89 -6.69 43.72
CA ASN A 6 -1.99 -5.56 43.94
C ASN A 6 -0.49 -5.98 44.00
N ALA A 7 -0.19 -7.20 44.44
CA ALA A 7 1.17 -7.73 44.46
C ALA A 7 1.74 -7.97 43.05
N ASN A 8 0.91 -8.44 42.13
CA ASN A 8 1.34 -8.69 40.73
C ASN A 8 1.60 -7.40 39.90
N ARG A 9 0.94 -6.29 40.20
CA ARG A 9 1.20 -5.00 39.54
C ARG A 9 2.53 -4.36 39.94
N ARG A 10 2.97 -4.54 41.19
CA ARG A 10 4.26 -4.00 41.67
C ARG A 10 5.45 -4.75 41.11
N ASN A 11 5.34 -6.05 40.90
CA ASN A 11 6.43 -6.88 40.34
C ASN A 11 6.62 -6.66 38.82
N PHE A 12 5.57 -6.29 38.10
CA PHE A 12 5.68 -6.00 36.67
C PHE A 12 6.42 -4.69 36.36
N LEU A 13 6.31 -3.69 37.26
CA LEU A 13 6.98 -2.39 37.08
C LEU A 13 8.44 -2.36 37.59
N GLN A 14 8.89 -3.36 38.38
CA GLN A 14 10.27 -3.46 38.84
C GLN A 14 11.22 -4.23 37.91
N LEU A 15 10.69 -4.99 36.93
CA LEU A 15 11.49 -5.72 35.95
C LEU A 15 11.92 -4.88 34.74
N ALA A 16 11.46 -3.63 34.64
CA ALA A 16 11.77 -2.74 33.52
C ALA A 16 12.95 -1.77 33.77
N SER A 17 13.62 -1.82 34.94
CA SER A 17 14.61 -0.80 35.31
C SER A 17 16.01 -1.29 35.67
N THR A 18 16.37 -2.56 35.42
CA THR A 18 17.74 -3.05 35.70
C THR A 18 18.28 -3.84 34.52
N GLY A 19 19.06 -3.19 33.66
CA GLY A 19 19.73 -3.83 32.54
C GLY A 19 20.66 -2.91 31.76
N ALA A 20 21.45 -2.08 32.46
CA ALA A 20 22.54 -1.38 31.80
C ALA A 20 23.74 -1.33 32.75
N ALA A 21 24.75 -2.19 32.58
CA ALA A 21 26.14 -1.88 32.87
C ALA A 21 27.09 -3.07 32.52
N ALA A 22 28.03 -2.76 31.70
CA ALA A 22 29.44 -3.19 31.70
C ALA A 22 29.80 -4.61 31.27
N LEU A 23 30.56 -4.67 30.18
CA LEU A 23 31.79 -5.47 30.12
C LEU A 23 32.78 -4.81 29.14
N THR A 24 33.89 -4.38 29.69
CA THR A 24 35.08 -3.83 29.03
C THR A 24 36.09 -4.94 28.74
N ALA A 25 36.76 -4.79 27.59
CA ALA A 25 38.19 -5.04 27.31
C ALA A 25 38.76 -6.48 27.37
N ALA A 26 39.31 -6.97 26.32
CA ALA A 26 40.73 -7.07 25.97
C ALA A 26 41.01 -8.17 24.94
N GLY A 27 41.89 -7.92 23.99
CA GLY A 27 42.48 -8.96 23.13
C GLY A 27 43.03 -8.43 21.81
N PHE A 28 44.24 -7.89 21.83
CA PHE A 28 45.08 -7.61 20.65
C PHE A 28 45.44 -8.91 19.92
N GLY A 29 45.37 -8.87 18.59
CA GLY A 29 45.92 -9.91 17.72
C GLY A 29 45.99 -9.42 16.28
N LEU A 30 47.17 -8.94 15.90
CA LEU A 30 47.59 -8.62 14.53
C LEU A 30 47.62 -9.89 13.66
N LEU A 31 47.07 -9.82 12.44
CA LEU A 31 47.69 -10.49 11.27
C LEU A 31 47.12 -9.90 9.94
N GLN A 32 48.05 -9.71 9.05
CA GLN A 32 48.13 -9.08 7.76
C GLN A 32 47.09 -9.47 6.68
N SER A 33 46.71 -8.42 5.94
CA SER A 33 46.62 -8.29 4.47
C SER A 33 46.20 -9.47 3.60
N ALA A 34 44.97 -9.42 3.08
CA ALA A 34 44.70 -9.86 1.72
C ALA A 34 43.84 -8.77 1.02
N ARG A 35 44.44 -8.15 0.00
CA ARG A 35 43.74 -7.29 -0.94
C ARG A 35 42.75 -8.14 -1.73
N ALA A 36 41.46 -7.97 -1.50
CA ALA A 36 40.41 -8.36 -2.43
C ALA A 36 39.84 -7.11 -3.09
N GLN A 37 39.76 -7.14 -4.39
CA GLN A 37 39.33 -6.06 -5.27
C GLN A 37 37.92 -5.61 -4.91
N SER A 38 37.73 -4.30 -4.88
CA SER A 38 36.51 -3.59 -4.63
C SER A 38 35.44 -3.95 -5.67
N ALA A 39 34.44 -4.75 -5.27
CA ALA A 39 33.15 -4.73 -5.93
C ALA A 39 32.48 -3.38 -5.61
N GLY A 40 31.93 -2.76 -6.63
CA GLY A 40 31.45 -1.38 -6.60
C GLY A 40 30.55 -1.06 -5.40
N ALA A 41 30.75 0.14 -4.88
CA ALA A 41 29.94 0.73 -3.84
C ALA A 41 28.46 0.75 -4.27
N PRO A 42 27.48 0.49 -3.38
CA PRO A 42 26.08 0.68 -3.69
C PRO A 42 25.86 2.15 -4.05
N SER A 43 25.17 2.41 -5.17
CA SER A 43 24.72 3.75 -5.53
C SER A 43 24.00 4.37 -4.34
N PRO A 44 24.24 5.65 -4.01
CA PRO A 44 23.54 6.32 -2.93
C PRO A 44 22.03 6.25 -3.22
N ALA A 45 21.26 5.83 -2.23
CA ALA A 45 19.80 5.94 -2.27
C ALA A 45 19.47 7.39 -2.61
N THR A 46 18.78 7.59 -3.74
CA THR A 46 18.35 8.91 -4.19
C THR A 46 17.48 9.49 -3.08
N GLN A 47 17.92 10.56 -2.44
CA GLN A 47 17.12 11.26 -1.44
C GLN A 47 15.83 11.70 -2.15
N SER A 48 14.68 11.22 -1.68
CA SER A 48 13.37 11.69 -2.12
C SER A 48 13.32 13.21 -1.97
N ASN A 49 12.84 13.91 -3.00
CA ASN A 49 12.69 15.36 -2.94
C ASN A 49 11.53 15.70 -1.98
N SER A 50 11.85 15.88 -0.70
CA SER A 50 10.88 16.11 0.37
C SER A 50 9.99 17.35 0.16
N ALA A 51 10.40 18.26 -0.74
CA ALA A 51 9.63 19.46 -1.11
C ALA A 51 8.68 19.25 -2.30
N ALA A 52 8.83 18.17 -3.07
CA ALA A 52 7.98 17.93 -4.23
C ALA A 52 6.53 17.57 -3.83
N VAL A 53 5.57 18.20 -4.50
CA VAL A 53 4.12 18.02 -4.26
C VAL A 53 3.45 17.73 -5.59
N LEU A 54 2.51 16.77 -5.60
CA LEU A 54 1.65 16.52 -6.75
C LEU A 54 0.47 17.51 -6.77
N ALA A 55 0.63 18.61 -7.46
CA ALA A 55 -0.35 19.69 -7.54
C ALA A 55 -0.36 20.32 -8.95
N PRO A 56 -1.50 20.89 -9.39
CA PRO A 56 -2.79 20.97 -8.70
C PRO A 56 -3.55 19.63 -8.71
N VAL A 57 -4.34 19.37 -7.67
CA VAL A 57 -5.28 18.26 -7.64
C VAL A 57 -6.58 18.70 -8.30
N ARG A 58 -7.04 17.95 -9.29
CA ARG A 58 -8.32 18.15 -10.00
C ARG A 58 -9.44 17.39 -9.31
N GLN A 59 -10.70 17.72 -9.65
CA GLN A 59 -11.88 17.06 -9.12
C GLN A 59 -12.79 16.62 -10.25
N ILE A 60 -13.36 15.40 -10.13
CA ILE A 60 -14.33 14.88 -11.09
C ILE A 60 -15.37 14.01 -10.40
N LYS A 61 -16.63 14.19 -10.75
CA LYS A 61 -17.72 13.31 -10.29
C LYS A 61 -17.65 11.98 -11.03
N ALA A 62 -17.52 10.89 -10.29
CA ALA A 62 -17.41 9.54 -10.80
C ALA A 62 -18.14 8.56 -9.86
N GLY A 63 -19.21 7.95 -10.33
CA GLY A 63 -20.06 7.09 -9.51
C GLY A 63 -20.62 7.82 -8.29
N VAL A 64 -20.33 7.32 -7.09
CA VAL A 64 -20.78 7.89 -5.80
C VAL A 64 -19.83 8.94 -5.21
N LEU A 65 -18.74 9.24 -5.91
CA LEU A 65 -17.66 10.10 -5.42
C LEU A 65 -17.46 11.33 -6.31
N ASN A 66 -16.97 12.40 -5.68
CA ASN A 66 -16.23 13.47 -6.33
C ASN A 66 -14.74 13.18 -6.07
N ILE A 67 -14.06 12.60 -7.06
CA ILE A 67 -12.70 12.09 -6.90
C ILE A 67 -11.69 13.21 -7.13
N GLY A 68 -10.80 13.39 -6.12
CA GLY A 68 -9.60 14.20 -6.26
C GLY A 68 -8.50 13.41 -6.94
N TYR A 69 -7.87 13.96 -7.97
CA TYR A 69 -6.76 13.29 -8.66
C TYR A 69 -5.73 14.27 -9.18
N TYR A 70 -4.49 13.83 -9.19
CA TYR A 70 -3.42 14.52 -9.90
C TYR A 70 -3.31 13.97 -11.31
N GLU A 71 -3.10 14.85 -12.29
CA GLU A 71 -2.91 14.48 -13.68
C GLU A 71 -1.79 15.31 -14.31
N THR A 72 -0.89 14.63 -15.02
CA THR A 72 0.25 15.24 -15.69
C THR A 72 0.66 14.45 -16.94
N GLY A 73 1.47 15.07 -17.79
CA GLY A 73 1.93 14.49 -19.04
C GLY A 73 1.10 14.88 -20.26
N PRO A 74 1.45 14.39 -21.47
CA PRO A 74 0.74 14.71 -22.69
C PRO A 74 -0.68 14.13 -22.70
N ALA A 75 -1.66 14.93 -23.12
CA ALA A 75 -3.07 14.54 -23.07
C ALA A 75 -3.40 13.31 -23.95
N ASP A 76 -2.64 13.12 -25.02
CA ASP A 76 -2.74 12.03 -26.00
C ASP A 76 -1.75 10.87 -25.73
N GLY A 77 -0.95 10.96 -24.66
CA GLY A 77 -0.04 9.91 -24.26
C GLY A 77 -0.75 8.65 -23.75
N PRO A 78 -0.06 7.49 -23.77
CA PRO A 78 -0.57 6.27 -23.16
C PRO A 78 -0.85 6.51 -21.66
N VAL A 79 -2.05 6.11 -21.22
CA VAL A 79 -2.50 6.41 -19.86
C VAL A 79 -1.96 5.40 -18.87
N VAL A 80 -1.47 5.87 -17.72
CA VAL A 80 -1.15 5.06 -16.55
C VAL A 80 -1.84 5.59 -15.30
N PHE A 81 -2.55 4.72 -14.58
CA PHE A 81 -3.06 4.98 -13.24
C PHE A 81 -2.08 4.47 -12.20
N LEU A 82 -1.78 5.31 -11.20
CA LEU A 82 -0.91 4.99 -10.07
C LEU A 82 -1.75 5.00 -8.79
N LEU A 83 -1.97 3.82 -8.20
CA LEU A 83 -2.90 3.61 -7.11
C LEU A 83 -2.17 3.39 -5.78
N HIS A 84 -2.37 4.33 -4.85
CA HIS A 84 -1.76 4.27 -3.51
C HIS A 84 -2.49 3.31 -2.57
N GLY A 85 -1.82 2.99 -1.46
CA GLY A 85 -2.33 2.13 -0.39
C GLY A 85 -2.67 2.86 0.91
N TRP A 86 -3.05 2.09 1.93
CA TRP A 86 -3.28 2.55 3.29
C TRP A 86 -2.01 2.34 4.15
N PRO A 87 -1.66 3.25 5.01
CA PRO A 87 -2.14 4.63 5.21
C PRO A 87 -1.21 5.65 4.50
N TYR A 88 -1.11 5.56 3.20
CA TYR A 88 -0.32 6.42 2.33
C TYR A 88 -1.24 7.32 1.49
N ASP A 89 -0.67 8.04 0.48
CA ASP A 89 -1.45 8.87 -0.41
C ASP A 89 -0.80 8.99 -1.80
N ILE A 90 -1.31 9.93 -2.61
CA ILE A 90 -0.80 10.16 -3.96
C ILE A 90 0.70 10.47 -4.01
N HIS A 91 1.28 11.04 -2.94
CA HIS A 91 2.69 11.42 -2.89
C HIS A 91 3.66 10.23 -2.84
N SER A 92 3.15 9.00 -2.67
CA SER A 92 3.95 7.79 -2.94
C SER A 92 4.52 7.75 -4.36
N TYR A 93 3.93 8.51 -5.27
CA TYR A 93 4.33 8.57 -6.68
C TYR A 93 4.99 9.89 -7.09
N VAL A 94 5.38 10.71 -6.13
CA VAL A 94 5.93 12.05 -6.38
C VAL A 94 7.17 12.01 -7.28
N ASP A 95 8.01 11.00 -7.15
CA ASP A 95 9.20 10.81 -7.97
C ASP A 95 8.94 9.93 -9.21
N VAL A 96 7.96 9.01 -9.13
CA VAL A 96 7.59 8.13 -10.26
C VAL A 96 6.89 8.90 -11.39
N ALA A 97 5.95 9.79 -11.04
CA ALA A 97 5.15 10.50 -12.04
C ALA A 97 5.99 11.29 -13.05
N PRO A 98 6.97 12.11 -12.66
CA PRO A 98 7.82 12.83 -13.62
C PRO A 98 8.67 11.90 -14.50
N MET A 99 9.09 10.73 -13.98
CA MET A 99 9.85 9.74 -14.78
C MET A 99 8.99 9.15 -15.91
N LEU A 100 7.72 8.86 -15.64
CA LEU A 100 6.79 8.36 -16.63
C LEU A 100 6.42 9.43 -17.66
N VAL A 101 6.19 10.68 -17.19
CA VAL A 101 5.95 11.83 -18.08
C VAL A 101 7.11 12.04 -19.07
N ALA A 102 8.35 11.93 -18.59
CA ALA A 102 9.55 12.01 -19.42
C ALA A 102 9.62 10.91 -20.51
N LYS A 103 8.80 9.84 -20.37
CA LYS A 103 8.63 8.78 -21.36
C LYS A 103 7.36 8.92 -22.20
N GLY A 104 6.66 10.04 -22.07
CA GLY A 104 5.47 10.36 -22.86
C GLY A 104 4.16 9.80 -22.31
N TYR A 105 4.13 9.30 -21.08
CA TYR A 105 2.89 8.81 -20.47
C TYR A 105 2.01 9.97 -19.95
N ARG A 106 0.70 9.80 -20.08
CA ARG A 106 -0.30 10.55 -19.33
C ARG A 106 -0.52 9.85 -18.00
N VAL A 107 -0.10 10.49 -16.91
CA VAL A 107 -0.11 9.92 -15.56
C VAL A 107 -1.28 10.45 -14.77
N ILE A 108 -2.06 9.55 -14.17
CA ILE A 108 -3.22 9.85 -13.32
C ILE A 108 -3.01 9.19 -11.95
N VAL A 109 -3.05 10.00 -10.90
CA VAL A 109 -2.83 9.55 -9.52
C VAL A 109 -4.05 9.98 -8.69
N PRO A 110 -5.06 9.12 -8.52
CA PRO A 110 -6.26 9.46 -7.76
C PRO A 110 -6.05 9.30 -6.25
N HIS A 111 -6.68 10.15 -5.46
CA HIS A 111 -6.95 9.86 -4.07
C HIS A 111 -8.06 8.80 -3.98
N ALA A 112 -7.81 7.72 -3.29
CA ALA A 112 -8.83 6.70 -2.99
C ALA A 112 -9.97 7.29 -2.15
N ARG A 113 -11.10 6.57 -2.05
CA ARG A 113 -12.19 6.95 -1.14
C ARG A 113 -11.69 7.10 0.29
N GLY A 114 -12.08 8.16 0.98
CA GLY A 114 -11.59 8.48 2.33
C GLY A 114 -10.19 9.08 2.37
N TYR A 115 -9.68 9.61 1.26
CA TYR A 115 -8.36 10.24 1.21
C TYR A 115 -8.38 11.60 0.52
N GLY A 116 -7.50 12.48 1.00
CA GLY A 116 -7.24 13.79 0.41
C GLY A 116 -8.54 14.54 0.12
N THR A 117 -8.72 14.97 -1.13
CA THR A 117 -9.87 15.76 -1.56
C THR A 117 -11.02 14.93 -2.15
N THR A 118 -10.92 13.59 -2.18
CA THR A 118 -12.02 12.72 -2.60
C THR A 118 -13.15 12.76 -1.57
N GLN A 119 -14.39 13.00 -2.03
CA GLN A 119 -15.57 13.18 -1.20
C GLN A 119 -16.72 12.31 -1.71
N PHE A 120 -17.52 11.78 -0.78
CA PHE A 120 -18.81 11.18 -1.16
C PHE A 120 -19.80 12.24 -1.59
N LEU A 121 -20.55 11.97 -2.67
CA LEU A 121 -21.55 12.90 -3.22
C LEU A 121 -22.81 12.99 -2.36
N SER A 122 -23.09 11.97 -1.53
CA SER A 122 -24.21 11.95 -0.60
C SER A 122 -23.76 11.55 0.80
N GLY A 123 -24.35 12.17 1.82
CA GLY A 123 -24.20 11.80 3.23
C GLY A 123 -24.72 10.40 3.54
N ASP A 124 -25.72 9.93 2.77
CA ASP A 124 -26.36 8.62 2.97
C ASP A 124 -25.58 7.45 2.37
N THR A 125 -24.57 7.73 1.54
CA THR A 125 -23.71 6.66 0.98
C THR A 125 -22.88 6.03 2.10
N LEU A 126 -22.91 4.70 2.22
CA LEU A 126 -22.09 3.97 3.17
C LEU A 126 -20.59 4.27 2.94
N ARG A 127 -19.87 4.57 4.02
CA ARG A 127 -18.40 4.74 3.99
C ARG A 127 -17.73 3.38 3.86
N ASN A 128 -18.07 2.72 2.77
CA ASN A 128 -17.72 1.37 2.44
C ASN A 128 -16.25 1.29 1.97
N GLY A 129 -15.48 0.38 2.53
CA GLY A 129 -14.09 0.10 2.17
C GLY A 129 -13.89 -1.30 1.58
N GLU A 130 -14.95 -2.00 1.14
CA GLU A 130 -14.80 -3.32 0.54
C GLU A 130 -14.03 -3.26 -0.79
N PRO A 131 -13.30 -4.33 -1.16
CA PRO A 131 -12.43 -4.35 -2.33
C PRO A 131 -13.14 -4.05 -3.65
N ALA A 132 -14.36 -4.58 -3.84
CA ALA A 132 -15.16 -4.32 -5.03
C ALA A 132 -15.52 -2.84 -5.18
N ALA A 133 -15.84 -2.17 -4.08
CA ALA A 133 -16.18 -0.75 -4.11
C ALA A 133 -15.00 0.12 -4.55
N LEU A 134 -13.77 -0.18 -4.08
CA LEU A 134 -12.56 0.53 -4.49
C LEU A 134 -12.28 0.30 -5.99
N ALA A 135 -12.48 -0.91 -6.49
CA ALA A 135 -12.27 -1.22 -7.90
C ALA A 135 -13.31 -0.52 -8.80
N VAL A 136 -14.58 -0.51 -8.40
CA VAL A 136 -15.66 0.18 -9.13
C VAL A 136 -15.44 1.70 -9.15
N ASP A 137 -14.87 2.30 -8.10
CA ASP A 137 -14.47 3.71 -8.14
C ASP A 137 -13.49 4.01 -9.27
N MET A 138 -12.53 3.13 -9.49
CA MET A 138 -11.53 3.31 -10.55
C MET A 138 -12.16 3.12 -11.95
N ILE A 139 -13.08 2.17 -12.12
CA ILE A 139 -13.85 2.05 -13.37
C ILE A 139 -14.66 3.32 -13.62
N ASN A 140 -15.39 3.81 -12.62
CA ASN A 140 -16.15 5.05 -12.72
C ASN A 140 -15.26 6.25 -13.04
N LEU A 141 -14.05 6.31 -12.47
CA LEU A 141 -13.09 7.37 -12.78
C LEU A 141 -12.60 7.29 -14.22
N MET A 142 -12.27 6.08 -14.71
CA MET A 142 -11.90 5.87 -16.11
C MET A 142 -13.02 6.32 -17.05
N ASP A 143 -14.27 5.98 -16.74
CA ASP A 143 -15.43 6.37 -17.54
C ASP A 143 -15.65 7.90 -17.54
N ALA A 144 -15.56 8.53 -16.37
CA ALA A 144 -15.69 9.98 -16.22
C ALA A 144 -14.59 10.74 -17.00
N LEU A 145 -13.38 10.19 -17.05
CA LEU A 145 -12.24 10.73 -17.80
C LEU A 145 -12.23 10.29 -19.28
N ARG A 146 -13.20 9.48 -19.72
CA ARG A 146 -13.29 8.89 -21.06
C ARG A 146 -12.05 8.11 -21.47
N ILE A 147 -11.53 7.33 -20.51
CA ILE A 147 -10.37 6.46 -20.70
C ILE A 147 -10.88 5.03 -20.88
N GLU A 148 -10.78 4.50 -22.08
CA GLU A 148 -11.25 3.15 -22.39
C GLU A 148 -10.31 2.09 -21.79
N LYS A 149 -8.99 2.31 -21.89
CA LYS A 149 -7.99 1.34 -21.47
C LYS A 149 -6.74 2.05 -20.94
N ALA A 150 -6.13 1.51 -19.86
CA ALA A 150 -4.92 2.09 -19.26
C ALA A 150 -3.98 1.03 -18.72
N LEU A 151 -2.72 1.41 -18.51
CA LEU A 151 -1.81 0.72 -17.60
C LEU A 151 -2.26 1.00 -16.17
N ILE A 152 -2.30 -0.04 -15.32
CA ILE A 152 -2.65 0.13 -13.92
C ILE A 152 -1.47 -0.34 -13.07
N ALA A 153 -1.02 0.51 -12.16
CA ALA A 153 0.08 0.20 -11.25
C ALA A 153 -0.28 0.59 -9.82
N GLY A 154 0.09 -0.26 -8.85
CA GLY A 154 -0.27 0.02 -7.46
C GLY A 154 0.46 -0.85 -6.45
N TYR A 155 0.30 -0.50 -5.18
CA TYR A 155 0.79 -1.24 -4.03
C TYR A 155 -0.25 -1.22 -2.91
N ASP A 156 -0.19 -2.16 -1.98
CA ASP A 156 -1.11 -2.31 -0.85
C ASP A 156 -2.60 -2.32 -1.30
N TRP A 157 -3.48 -1.45 -0.78
CA TRP A 157 -4.86 -1.34 -1.27
C TRP A 157 -4.93 -1.00 -2.76
N GLY A 158 -4.04 -0.12 -3.22
CA GLY A 158 -3.92 0.22 -4.64
C GLY A 158 -3.48 -0.96 -5.49
N GLY A 159 -2.56 -1.79 -4.98
CA GLY A 159 -2.14 -3.04 -5.64
C GLY A 159 -3.27 -4.06 -5.72
N ARG A 160 -4.06 -4.20 -4.65
CA ARG A 160 -5.27 -5.04 -4.64
C ARG A 160 -6.30 -4.53 -5.64
N THR A 161 -6.60 -3.23 -5.62
CA THR A 161 -7.53 -2.60 -6.57
C THR A 161 -7.07 -2.81 -8.00
N ALA A 162 -5.78 -2.60 -8.31
CA ALA A 162 -5.20 -2.85 -9.62
C ALA A 162 -5.34 -4.31 -10.07
N GLY A 163 -5.08 -5.25 -9.16
CA GLY A 163 -5.27 -6.69 -9.42
C GLY A 163 -6.72 -7.05 -9.70
N ILE A 164 -7.67 -6.47 -8.96
CA ILE A 164 -9.12 -6.67 -9.18
C ILE A 164 -9.53 -6.13 -10.55
N LEU A 165 -9.09 -4.93 -10.92
CA LEU A 165 -9.35 -4.37 -12.24
C LEU A 165 -8.85 -5.31 -13.36
N ALA A 166 -7.61 -5.77 -13.22
CA ALA A 166 -6.99 -6.66 -14.21
C ALA A 166 -7.66 -8.04 -14.31
N ALA A 167 -8.22 -8.55 -13.21
CA ALA A 167 -8.90 -9.85 -13.17
C ALA A 167 -10.36 -9.77 -13.67
N LEU A 168 -11.09 -8.71 -13.35
CA LEU A 168 -12.52 -8.62 -13.61
C LEU A 168 -12.89 -7.76 -14.82
N TRP A 169 -12.02 -6.82 -15.24
CA TRP A 169 -12.17 -5.96 -16.41
C TRP A 169 -10.88 -5.93 -17.24
N PRO A 170 -10.41 -7.11 -17.74
CA PRO A 170 -9.15 -7.18 -18.49
C PRO A 170 -9.16 -6.35 -19.78
N GLU A 171 -10.34 -6.08 -20.35
CA GLU A 171 -10.51 -5.19 -21.50
C GLU A 171 -10.18 -3.73 -21.18
N ARG A 172 -10.30 -3.32 -19.91
CA ARG A 172 -9.99 -1.96 -19.42
C ARG A 172 -8.52 -1.80 -19.00
N VAL A 173 -7.79 -2.91 -18.84
CA VAL A 173 -6.40 -2.92 -18.34
C VAL A 173 -5.45 -3.37 -19.44
N LYS A 174 -4.54 -2.47 -19.87
CA LYS A 174 -3.51 -2.79 -20.88
C LYS A 174 -2.46 -3.73 -20.30
N ALA A 175 -1.96 -3.41 -19.12
CA ALA A 175 -1.00 -4.21 -18.35
C ALA A 175 -1.02 -3.79 -16.87
N LEU A 176 -0.47 -4.62 -15.99
CA LEU A 176 -0.49 -4.48 -14.55
C LEU A 176 0.93 -4.43 -13.97
N VAL A 177 1.17 -3.48 -13.06
CA VAL A 177 2.28 -3.54 -12.09
C VAL A 177 1.71 -3.63 -10.68
N ALA A 178 2.00 -4.71 -9.96
CA ALA A 178 1.48 -4.92 -8.60
C ALA A 178 2.62 -5.21 -7.61
N VAL A 179 2.79 -4.33 -6.62
CA VAL A 179 3.69 -4.61 -5.48
C VAL A 179 3.01 -5.59 -4.55
N SER A 180 3.80 -6.50 -3.99
CA SER A 180 3.38 -7.64 -3.14
C SER A 180 2.50 -8.68 -3.85
N GLY A 181 2.50 -8.66 -5.18
CA GLY A 181 1.99 -9.74 -6.01
C GLY A 181 0.47 -9.81 -6.13
N TYR A 182 -0.09 -11.00 -5.97
CA TYR A 182 -1.53 -11.25 -6.08
C TYR A 182 -2.21 -10.98 -4.73
N LEU A 183 -2.92 -9.85 -4.63
CA LEU A 183 -3.54 -9.36 -3.39
C LEU A 183 -5.07 -9.51 -3.36
N ILE A 184 -5.68 -10.18 -4.35
CA ILE A 184 -7.09 -10.51 -4.29
C ILE A 184 -7.26 -11.56 -3.19
N GLY A 185 -8.05 -11.23 -2.17
CA GLY A 185 -8.33 -12.08 -1.04
C GLY A 185 -9.73 -12.68 -1.12
N SER A 186 -9.97 -13.72 -0.30
CA SER A 186 -11.25 -14.33 -0.08
C SER A 186 -11.66 -14.13 1.38
N ARG A 187 -12.93 -13.77 1.65
CA ARG A 187 -13.44 -13.67 3.02
C ARG A 187 -13.31 -15.02 3.75
N ALA A 188 -13.64 -16.11 3.07
CA ALA A 188 -13.52 -17.45 3.62
C ALA A 188 -12.07 -17.84 3.99
N ALA A 189 -11.08 -17.32 3.25
CA ALA A 189 -9.67 -17.50 3.61
C ALA A 189 -9.26 -16.69 4.86
N ASN A 190 -9.86 -15.52 5.05
CA ASN A 190 -9.57 -14.64 6.21
C ASN A 190 -10.16 -15.18 7.52
N GLU A 191 -11.10 -16.14 7.48
CA GLU A 191 -11.59 -16.84 8.68
C GLU A 191 -10.55 -17.79 9.27
N LYS A 192 -9.54 -18.16 8.50
CA LYS A 192 -8.47 -19.07 8.95
C LYS A 192 -7.33 -18.26 9.57
N PRO A 193 -6.91 -18.60 10.81
CA PRO A 193 -5.83 -17.89 11.45
C PRO A 193 -4.51 -18.09 10.69
N LEU A 194 -3.71 -17.04 10.65
CA LEU A 194 -2.36 -17.08 10.12
C LEU A 194 -1.36 -17.54 11.20
N PRO A 195 -0.10 -17.86 10.83
CA PRO A 195 0.95 -18.08 11.82
C PRO A 195 1.13 -16.84 12.73
N PRO A 196 1.43 -17.02 14.03
CA PRO A 196 1.44 -15.94 15.02
C PRO A 196 2.27 -14.72 14.64
N LYS A 197 3.37 -14.88 13.92
CA LYS A 197 4.21 -13.78 13.45
C LYS A 197 3.49 -12.92 12.40
N ALA A 198 2.69 -13.52 11.53
CA ALA A 198 1.90 -12.78 10.55
C ALA A 198 0.71 -12.07 11.21
N GLU A 199 0.03 -12.72 12.18
CA GLU A 199 -1.02 -12.09 12.98
C GLU A 199 -0.47 -10.88 13.75
N LEU A 200 0.72 -10.99 14.34
CA LEU A 200 1.38 -9.89 15.03
C LEU A 200 1.67 -8.72 14.07
N ALA A 201 2.10 -8.98 12.84
CA ALA A 201 2.35 -7.93 11.86
C ALA A 201 1.06 -7.23 11.41
N TRP A 202 -0.07 -7.93 11.45
CA TRP A 202 -1.40 -7.38 11.13
C TRP A 202 -2.24 -7.06 12.38
N TRP A 203 -1.62 -6.84 13.53
CA TRP A 203 -2.28 -6.56 14.82
C TRP A 203 -3.37 -5.48 14.74
N TYR A 204 -3.20 -4.50 13.89
CA TYR A 204 -4.12 -3.38 13.74
C TYR A 204 -5.49 -3.80 13.17
N GLN A 205 -5.60 -4.89 12.43
CA GLN A 205 -6.88 -5.42 11.97
C GLN A 205 -7.76 -5.82 13.16
N PHE A 206 -7.18 -6.48 14.16
CA PHE A 206 -7.88 -6.87 15.39
C PHE A 206 -8.15 -5.68 16.30
N TYR A 207 -7.26 -4.70 16.30
CA TYR A 207 -7.49 -3.44 16.99
C TYR A 207 -8.70 -2.71 16.39
N PHE A 208 -8.80 -2.60 15.08
CA PHE A 208 -9.90 -1.99 14.34
C PHE A 208 -11.22 -2.78 14.45
N ALA A 209 -11.19 -4.06 14.77
CA ALA A 209 -12.38 -4.86 15.05
C ALA A 209 -13.14 -4.35 16.29
N THR A 210 -12.47 -3.65 17.22
CA THR A 210 -13.01 -3.16 18.47
C THR A 210 -13.42 -1.69 18.38
N GLU A 211 -14.36 -1.28 19.26
CA GLU A 211 -14.69 0.14 19.42
C GLU A 211 -13.52 0.95 19.98
N ARG A 212 -12.71 0.35 20.86
CA ARG A 212 -11.46 0.95 21.34
C ARG A 212 -10.51 1.27 20.18
N GLY A 213 -10.42 0.37 19.20
CA GLY A 213 -9.57 0.57 18.02
C GLY A 213 -10.08 1.69 17.13
N ARG A 214 -11.40 1.77 16.91
CA ARG A 214 -12.02 2.87 16.17
C ARG A 214 -11.74 4.21 16.81
N LEU A 215 -12.00 4.34 18.13
CA LEU A 215 -11.73 5.55 18.88
C LEU A 215 -10.24 5.92 18.88
N GLY A 216 -9.36 4.93 19.10
CA GLY A 216 -7.93 5.15 19.12
C GLY A 216 -7.38 5.62 17.76
N TYR A 217 -7.87 5.05 16.65
CA TYR A 217 -7.50 5.52 15.31
C TYR A 217 -8.03 6.92 15.02
N THR A 218 -9.28 7.22 15.42
CA THR A 218 -9.86 8.57 15.27
C THR A 218 -9.04 9.63 15.99
N GLN A 219 -8.57 9.34 17.20
CA GLN A 219 -7.83 10.30 18.03
C GLN A 219 -6.37 10.47 17.60
N ASN A 220 -5.76 9.43 17.02
CA ASN A 220 -4.32 9.37 16.78
C ASN A 220 -4.01 8.92 15.34
N THR A 221 -4.77 9.38 14.35
CA THR A 221 -4.66 8.92 12.95
C THR A 221 -3.25 9.08 12.40
N HIS A 222 -2.63 10.25 12.62
CA HIS A 222 -1.28 10.53 12.08
C HIS A 222 -0.20 9.70 12.78
N GLU A 223 -0.20 9.64 14.11
CA GLU A 223 0.79 8.86 14.87
C GLU A 223 0.67 7.37 14.55
N PHE A 224 -0.57 6.90 14.40
CA PHE A 224 -0.84 5.53 13.99
C PHE A 224 -0.30 5.24 12.59
N ALA A 225 -0.59 6.11 11.63
CA ALA A 225 -0.09 5.99 10.26
C ALA A 225 1.44 5.99 10.23
N LYS A 226 2.10 6.90 10.97
CA LYS A 226 3.57 6.95 11.08
C LYS A 226 4.15 5.66 11.63
N LEU A 227 3.51 5.09 12.67
CA LEU A 227 3.91 3.78 13.21
C LEU A 227 3.80 2.68 12.16
N ILE A 228 2.70 2.64 11.38
CA ILE A 228 2.54 1.65 10.31
C ILE A 228 3.64 1.81 9.25
N TRP A 229 3.98 3.03 8.84
CA TRP A 229 5.08 3.26 7.90
C TRP A 229 6.40 2.69 8.40
N GLN A 230 6.73 2.96 9.68
CA GLN A 230 7.95 2.46 10.32
C GLN A 230 7.99 0.92 10.41
N LEU A 231 6.86 0.28 10.70
CA LEU A 231 6.77 -1.17 10.79
C LEU A 231 6.78 -1.84 9.42
N ALA A 232 6.11 -1.25 8.44
CA ALA A 232 6.02 -1.79 7.08
C ALA A 232 7.29 -1.55 6.25
N SER A 233 8.03 -0.47 6.53
CA SER A 233 9.29 -0.12 5.86
C SER A 233 10.40 0.13 6.88
N PRO A 234 10.87 -0.90 7.60
CA PRO A 234 11.73 -0.74 8.79
C PRO A 234 13.13 -0.20 8.47
N LYS A 235 13.56 -0.23 7.20
CA LYS A 235 14.85 0.32 6.76
C LYS A 235 14.73 1.67 6.06
N TRP A 236 13.52 2.11 5.77
CA TRP A 236 13.29 3.39 5.10
C TRP A 236 13.46 4.55 6.07
N GLN A 237 14.40 5.44 5.75
CA GLN A 237 14.67 6.66 6.52
C GLN A 237 13.92 7.84 5.90
N PHE A 238 12.60 7.90 6.10
CA PHE A 238 11.80 9.06 5.71
C PHE A 238 11.89 10.18 6.76
N ASP A 239 11.92 11.43 6.30
CA ASP A 239 11.88 12.59 7.17
C ASP A 239 10.44 12.99 7.56
N ASP A 240 10.33 13.85 8.58
CA ASP A 240 9.03 14.33 9.06
C ASP A 240 8.26 15.13 8.00
N ALA A 241 8.94 15.82 7.10
CA ALA A 241 8.31 16.57 6.02
C ALA A 241 7.66 15.65 4.98
N THR A 242 8.34 14.56 4.63
CA THR A 242 7.79 13.51 3.75
C THR A 242 6.53 12.89 4.35
N PHE A 243 6.58 12.52 5.63
CA PHE A 243 5.40 11.98 6.31
C PHE A 243 4.28 13.01 6.42
N ALA A 244 4.57 14.23 6.91
CA ALA A 244 3.57 15.28 7.11
C ALA A 244 2.84 15.68 5.82
N ARG A 245 3.53 15.63 4.68
CA ARG A 245 2.93 15.88 3.36
C ARG A 245 1.82 14.87 3.05
N SER A 246 2.09 13.58 3.21
CA SER A 246 1.13 12.51 2.97
C SER A 246 0.05 12.43 4.05
N ALA A 247 0.40 12.70 5.31
CA ALA A 247 -0.52 12.62 6.44
C ALA A 247 -1.71 13.59 6.31
N LYS A 248 -1.56 14.73 5.63
CA LYS A 248 -2.66 15.65 5.31
C LYS A 248 -3.82 14.99 4.55
N SER A 249 -3.53 13.95 3.78
CA SER A 249 -4.55 13.20 3.05
C SER A 249 -5.46 12.40 3.99
N LEU A 250 -4.97 12.06 5.18
CA LEU A 250 -5.69 11.31 6.21
C LEU A 250 -6.66 12.21 7.02
N ASP A 251 -6.57 13.54 6.86
CA ASP A 251 -7.52 14.50 7.47
C ASP A 251 -8.88 14.49 6.74
N ASN A 252 -9.04 13.70 5.69
CA ASN A 252 -10.32 13.50 5.03
C ASN A 252 -11.36 13.00 6.05
N PRO A 253 -12.55 13.63 6.14
CA PRO A 253 -13.55 13.32 7.18
C PRO A 253 -14.08 11.89 7.11
N ASP A 254 -14.00 11.24 5.95
CA ASP A 254 -14.45 9.87 5.73
C ASP A 254 -13.33 8.82 5.94
N HIS A 255 -12.07 9.27 6.17
CA HIS A 255 -10.89 8.39 6.20
C HIS A 255 -11.01 7.26 7.23
N VAL A 256 -11.33 7.62 8.47
CA VAL A 256 -11.43 6.64 9.56
C VAL A 256 -12.56 5.65 9.30
N ALA A 257 -13.72 6.13 8.85
CA ALA A 257 -14.88 5.28 8.60
C ALA A 257 -14.58 4.25 7.49
N VAL A 258 -14.02 4.71 6.36
CA VAL A 258 -13.64 3.82 5.23
C VAL A 258 -12.57 2.82 5.64
N SER A 259 -11.53 3.26 6.37
CA SER A 259 -10.43 2.40 6.81
C SER A 259 -10.91 1.32 7.78
N ILE A 260 -11.68 1.70 8.79
CA ILE A 260 -12.26 0.76 9.76
C ILE A 260 -13.19 -0.24 9.07
N HIS A 261 -14.04 0.26 8.13
CA HIS A 261 -14.92 -0.62 7.37
C HIS A 261 -14.14 -1.66 6.56
N ASN A 262 -13.06 -1.28 5.85
CA ASN A 262 -12.26 -2.22 5.07
C ASN A 262 -11.75 -3.39 5.93
N TYR A 263 -11.17 -3.10 7.09
CA TYR A 263 -10.59 -4.14 7.94
C TYR A 263 -11.66 -4.97 8.67
N ARG A 264 -12.77 -4.36 9.09
CA ARG A 264 -13.91 -5.10 9.66
C ARG A 264 -14.58 -5.99 8.62
N TRP A 265 -14.77 -5.51 7.39
CA TRP A 265 -15.33 -6.30 6.30
C TRP A 265 -14.47 -7.54 6.00
N ARG A 266 -13.14 -7.39 5.95
CA ARG A 266 -12.20 -8.50 5.77
C ARG A 266 -12.30 -9.58 6.85
N LEU A 267 -12.61 -9.19 8.07
CA LEU A 267 -12.78 -10.09 9.22
C LEU A 267 -14.24 -10.62 9.38
N GLY A 268 -15.14 -10.30 8.44
CA GLY A 268 -16.55 -10.68 8.54
C GLY A 268 -17.34 -9.90 9.62
N LEU A 269 -16.81 -8.76 10.08
CA LEU A 269 -17.39 -7.93 11.16
C LEU A 269 -18.15 -6.70 10.64
N ALA A 270 -18.23 -6.51 9.34
CA ALA A 270 -19.03 -5.48 8.69
C ALA A 270 -19.60 -6.02 7.38
N GLU A 271 -20.83 -5.60 7.07
CA GLU A 271 -21.47 -5.92 5.81
C GLU A 271 -21.04 -4.96 4.72
N GLY A 272 -20.97 -5.46 3.47
CA GLY A 272 -20.79 -4.63 2.28
C GLY A 272 -22.11 -4.05 1.78
N GLU A 273 -22.07 -3.44 0.61
CA GLU A 273 -23.28 -2.98 -0.09
C GLU A 273 -23.72 -4.01 -1.13
N ALA A 274 -24.99 -4.40 -1.10
CA ALA A 274 -25.58 -5.43 -1.98
C ALA A 274 -25.28 -5.21 -3.48
N LYS A 275 -25.08 -3.97 -3.91
CA LYS A 275 -24.72 -3.66 -5.31
C LYS A 275 -23.35 -4.21 -5.73
N TYR A 276 -22.47 -4.55 -4.76
CA TYR A 276 -21.16 -5.13 -5.02
C TYR A 276 -21.09 -6.64 -4.80
N ASP A 277 -22.14 -7.28 -4.25
CA ASP A 277 -22.13 -8.70 -3.90
C ASP A 277 -21.73 -9.61 -5.08
N ALA A 278 -22.24 -9.33 -6.29
CA ALA A 278 -21.89 -10.12 -7.47
C ALA A 278 -20.39 -10.00 -7.85
N ILE A 279 -19.76 -8.86 -7.56
CA ILE A 279 -18.32 -8.64 -7.79
C ILE A 279 -17.54 -9.38 -6.71
N GLU A 280 -17.92 -9.23 -5.44
CA GLU A 280 -17.26 -9.94 -4.33
C GLU A 280 -17.36 -11.46 -4.46
N GLN A 281 -18.51 -12.00 -4.91
CA GLN A 281 -18.65 -13.43 -5.22
C GLN A 281 -17.68 -13.91 -6.32
N ARG A 282 -17.40 -13.08 -7.33
CA ARG A 282 -16.37 -13.39 -8.32
C ARG A 282 -14.97 -13.36 -7.73
N LEU A 283 -14.69 -12.43 -6.82
CA LEU A 283 -13.39 -12.31 -6.14
C LEU A 283 -13.13 -13.48 -5.18
N GLU A 284 -14.18 -14.03 -4.53
CA GLU A 284 -14.08 -15.26 -3.70
C GLU A 284 -13.53 -16.45 -4.47
N GLN A 285 -13.71 -16.51 -5.79
CA GLN A 285 -13.14 -17.55 -6.65
C GLN A 285 -11.66 -17.35 -6.93
N LEU A 286 -11.05 -16.27 -6.43
CA LEU A 286 -9.64 -15.92 -6.66
C LEU A 286 -9.30 -15.95 -8.16
N PRO A 287 -9.93 -15.12 -9.00
CA PRO A 287 -9.83 -15.18 -10.46
C PRO A 287 -8.41 -14.98 -10.95
N ALA A 288 -8.05 -15.64 -12.07
CA ALA A 288 -6.77 -15.43 -12.71
C ALA A 288 -6.68 -14.05 -13.38
N ILE A 289 -5.46 -13.54 -13.53
CA ILE A 289 -5.14 -12.30 -14.23
C ILE A 289 -4.48 -12.66 -15.56
N SER A 290 -5.12 -12.29 -16.67
CA SER A 290 -4.66 -12.64 -18.01
C SER A 290 -3.88 -11.54 -18.71
N VAL A 291 -3.93 -10.30 -18.21
CA VAL A 291 -3.18 -9.19 -18.80
C VAL A 291 -1.67 -9.30 -18.52
N PRO A 292 -0.81 -8.73 -19.36
CA PRO A 292 0.62 -8.65 -19.09
C PRO A 292 0.89 -8.06 -17.71
N THR A 293 1.73 -8.72 -16.90
CA THR A 293 1.91 -8.34 -15.50
C THR A 293 3.37 -8.42 -15.06
N ILE A 294 3.80 -7.38 -14.33
CA ILE A 294 5.01 -7.40 -13.49
C ILE A 294 4.59 -7.28 -12.04
N THR A 295 4.93 -8.27 -11.22
CA THR A 295 4.84 -8.14 -9.76
C THR A 295 6.19 -7.72 -9.18
N MET A 296 6.16 -6.92 -8.11
CA MET A 296 7.36 -6.42 -7.45
C MET A 296 7.30 -6.69 -5.95
N GLU A 297 8.47 -6.85 -5.33
CA GLU A 297 8.59 -6.96 -3.88
C GLU A 297 9.88 -6.27 -3.42
N GLY A 298 9.86 -5.63 -2.25
CA GLY A 298 11.04 -5.11 -1.57
C GLY A 298 11.65 -6.15 -0.63
N ASP A 299 12.97 -6.23 -0.58
CA ASP A 299 13.71 -7.21 0.26
C ASP A 299 13.62 -6.94 1.77
N ALA A 300 13.05 -5.80 2.16
CA ALA A 300 12.85 -5.39 3.55
C ALA A 300 11.38 -5.02 3.86
N ASN A 301 10.41 -5.53 3.05
CA ASN A 301 9.00 -5.32 3.33
C ASN A 301 8.61 -5.96 4.67
N GLY A 302 8.23 -5.11 5.65
CA GLY A 302 7.79 -5.54 6.98
C GLY A 302 6.32 -5.94 7.04
N ALA A 303 5.51 -5.60 6.03
CA ALA A 303 4.13 -6.04 5.94
C ALA A 303 4.04 -7.50 5.48
N PRO A 304 3.11 -8.30 6.00
CA PRO A 304 2.89 -9.66 5.50
C PRO A 304 2.48 -9.65 4.02
N HIS A 305 3.15 -10.46 3.24
CA HIS A 305 2.88 -10.63 1.81
C HIS A 305 3.05 -12.09 1.39
N PRO A 306 2.34 -12.56 0.35
CA PRO A 306 2.48 -13.92 -0.13
C PRO A 306 3.81 -14.12 -0.86
N SER A 307 4.38 -15.32 -0.81
CA SER A 307 5.57 -15.63 -1.61
C SER A 307 5.22 -15.73 -3.11
N PRO A 308 6.12 -15.34 -4.02
CA PRO A 308 5.88 -15.41 -5.47
C PRO A 308 5.42 -16.79 -5.96
N ASP A 309 5.99 -17.86 -5.43
CA ASP A 309 5.64 -19.24 -5.80
C ASP A 309 4.19 -19.60 -5.48
N SER A 310 3.61 -18.98 -4.44
CA SER A 310 2.24 -19.24 -4.02
C SER A 310 1.19 -18.67 -4.98
N TYR A 311 1.53 -17.64 -5.74
CA TYR A 311 0.58 -16.92 -6.59
C TYR A 311 0.96 -16.85 -8.08
N ALA A 312 2.18 -17.24 -8.47
CA ALA A 312 2.63 -17.10 -9.87
C ALA A 312 1.66 -17.69 -10.90
N LYS A 313 1.02 -18.83 -10.55
CA LYS A 313 0.02 -19.51 -11.41
C LYS A 313 -1.27 -18.72 -11.60
N LYS A 314 -1.51 -17.68 -10.81
CA LYS A 314 -2.66 -16.78 -10.95
C LYS A 314 -2.51 -15.81 -12.13
N PHE A 315 -1.28 -15.62 -12.62
CA PHE A 315 -1.00 -14.81 -13.79
C PHE A 315 -0.87 -15.71 -15.01
N THR A 316 -1.88 -15.69 -15.89
CA THR A 316 -1.95 -16.56 -17.09
C THR A 316 -1.46 -15.88 -18.35
N GLY A 317 -1.28 -14.55 -18.34
CA GLY A 317 -0.64 -13.79 -19.40
C GLY A 317 0.88 -13.76 -19.28
N LYS A 318 1.55 -12.89 -20.05
CA LYS A 318 3.00 -12.67 -19.89
C LYS A 318 3.28 -12.13 -18.49
N TYR A 319 4.13 -12.83 -17.74
CA TYR A 319 4.35 -12.58 -16.33
C TYR A 319 5.83 -12.52 -15.96
N GLN A 320 6.20 -11.58 -15.09
CA GLN A 320 7.51 -11.48 -14.48
C GLN A 320 7.38 -11.07 -13.01
N HIS A 321 8.22 -11.62 -12.13
CA HIS A 321 8.41 -11.12 -10.76
C HIS A 321 9.76 -10.41 -10.64
N ARG A 322 9.81 -9.31 -9.86
CA ARG A 322 11.02 -8.54 -9.56
C ARG A 322 11.19 -8.33 -8.06
N LEU A 323 12.26 -8.89 -7.48
CA LEU A 323 12.70 -8.55 -6.14
C LEU A 323 13.61 -7.32 -6.22
N ILE A 324 13.27 -6.27 -5.48
CA ILE A 324 14.07 -5.04 -5.40
C ILE A 324 14.85 -5.06 -4.09
N THR A 325 16.16 -5.08 -4.22
CA THR A 325 17.09 -5.19 -3.09
C THR A 325 17.66 -3.84 -2.68
N GLY A 326 18.24 -3.77 -1.49
CA GLY A 326 18.83 -2.55 -0.94
C GLY A 326 18.11 -2.04 0.30
N GLY A 327 17.31 -2.88 0.93
CA GLY A 327 16.55 -2.51 2.12
C GLY A 327 15.21 -1.83 1.80
N ILE A 328 14.64 -2.15 0.64
CA ILE A 328 13.37 -1.58 0.16
C ILE A 328 12.21 -2.22 0.91
N GLY A 329 11.36 -1.38 1.49
CA GLY A 329 10.19 -1.78 2.27
C GLY A 329 8.90 -1.81 1.47
N HIS A 330 7.81 -1.49 2.17
CA HIS A 330 6.44 -1.64 1.68
C HIS A 330 6.03 -0.55 0.67
N ASN A 331 6.45 0.70 0.90
CA ASN A 331 6.15 1.81 0.00
C ASN A 331 7.16 1.86 -1.16
N LEU A 332 7.28 0.74 -1.89
CA LEU A 332 8.25 0.55 -2.96
C LEU A 332 8.24 1.68 -4.01
N PRO A 333 7.09 2.26 -4.43
CA PRO A 333 7.10 3.37 -5.36
C PRO A 333 7.89 4.60 -4.87
N GLN A 334 7.88 4.86 -3.57
CA GLN A 334 8.61 5.99 -2.97
C GLN A 334 10.02 5.61 -2.53
N GLU A 335 10.24 4.36 -2.13
CA GLU A 335 11.55 3.86 -1.69
C GLU A 335 12.48 3.50 -2.87
N ALA A 336 11.90 3.07 -4.00
CA ALA A 336 12.63 2.69 -5.22
C ALA A 336 11.93 3.19 -6.50
N PRO A 337 11.73 4.53 -6.65
CA PRO A 337 10.92 5.09 -7.72
C PRO A 337 11.41 4.74 -9.12
N GLN A 338 12.73 4.65 -9.33
CA GLN A 338 13.32 4.26 -10.61
C GLN A 338 12.93 2.83 -11.00
N ALA A 339 13.00 1.89 -10.04
CA ALA A 339 12.64 0.50 -10.28
C ALA A 339 11.14 0.37 -10.59
N PHE A 340 10.29 1.12 -9.87
CA PHE A 340 8.85 1.11 -10.10
C PHE A 340 8.49 1.71 -11.46
N ALA A 341 9.02 2.89 -11.80
CA ALA A 341 8.80 3.52 -13.10
C ALA A 341 9.29 2.62 -14.25
N GLN A 342 10.45 1.98 -14.10
CA GLN A 342 10.98 1.05 -15.11
C GLN A 342 10.08 -0.18 -15.28
N ALA A 343 9.46 -0.70 -14.20
CA ALA A 343 8.52 -1.80 -14.32
C ALA A 343 7.28 -1.42 -15.13
N VAL A 344 6.75 -0.19 -14.95
CA VAL A 344 5.63 0.34 -15.75
C VAL A 344 6.02 0.43 -17.25
N ILE A 345 7.21 0.96 -17.54
CA ILE A 345 7.72 1.09 -18.92
C ILE A 345 7.94 -0.27 -19.58
N ASP A 346 8.43 -1.25 -18.81
CA ASP A 346 8.74 -2.57 -19.35
C ASP A 346 7.48 -3.41 -19.59
N VAL A 347 6.52 -3.38 -18.66
CA VAL A 347 5.27 -4.14 -18.83
C VAL A 347 4.44 -3.64 -20.01
N ASP A 348 4.58 -2.37 -20.36
CA ASP A 348 3.93 -1.77 -21.54
C ASP A 348 4.40 -2.37 -22.87
N LYS A 349 5.59 -3.00 -22.87
CA LYS A 349 6.21 -3.64 -24.03
C LYS A 349 5.97 -5.15 -24.09
N PHE A 350 5.27 -5.73 -23.12
CA PHE A 350 4.95 -7.14 -23.10
C PHE A 350 3.88 -7.43 -24.15
#